data_b26523701bee45b028f5d2dbbf9264ba
#
_entry.id   b26523701bee45b028f5d2dbbf9264ba
#
_cell.length_a   1.000
_cell.length_b   1.000
_cell.length_c   1.000
_cell.angle_alpha   90.00
_cell.angle_beta   90.00
_cell.angle_gamma   90.00
#
_symmetry.space_group_name_H-M   'P 1'
#
loop_
_entity.id
_entity.type
_entity.pdbx_description
1 polymer ?
#
loop_
_entity_poly.entity_id
_entity_poly.type
_entity_poly.pdbx_seq_one_letter_code
_entity_poly.pdbx_strand_id
1 'polypeptide(L)'
;MDSSRTMGPLDISPDALAEEAMRMQSKLRAGLETLREVDDVDFGATNRQEVWRDGKVVLYRFIGEKAPTSKVPLLVVYALVNRPYMIDLQGDKSLVRGLLARGEDVYVIDWGYPDRSDRYLELEDYIQRWIGGAVDHLCRSSRVDSVNVLGICQGGAFSLCYSALNPRKVRNLITMVTPVDFHTDDNMLAHWTRGLDIDAFVDTLGNVPADVMNWCYLSLKPWRLMVQKYVGLVDILDDRKAIEDFLRMEKWIFDSPDQAGETFRQFVRQFYQRNGFVNDCVEIGEHKVHLSEVTMPVLNIYAEQDHLVPPAASKALKGLVGTDDYSELSFRGGHIGIYVSSRAQVQVPTAIHEWLAKRA
;
A
#
# COMPACT_ATOMS: atom_id res chain seq x y z
N MET A 1 19.91 52.37 13.08
CA MET A 1 19.67 52.71 14.47
C MET A 1 18.43 51.99 14.91
N ASP A 2 18.71 51.13 15.85
CA ASP A 2 17.84 50.54 16.83
C ASP A 2 16.76 49.58 16.40
N SER A 3 16.99 48.34 16.67
CA SER A 3 16.17 47.57 17.60
C SER A 3 16.75 46.18 17.81
N SER A 4 17.59 46.10 18.85
CA SER A 4 17.80 44.88 19.59
C SER A 4 16.47 44.43 20.20
N ARG A 5 15.69 43.60 19.53
CA ARG A 5 14.69 42.77 20.21
C ARG A 5 15.45 41.64 20.90
N THR A 6 15.91 41.91 22.10
CA THR A 6 16.18 40.91 23.11
C THR A 6 14.90 40.12 23.27
N MET A 7 14.91 38.83 22.88
CA MET A 7 13.88 37.89 23.33
C MET A 7 13.96 37.88 24.86
N GLY A 8 12.96 38.47 25.49
CA GLY A 8 12.81 38.42 26.96
C GLY A 8 12.62 36.97 27.40
N PRO A 9 12.85 36.65 28.67
CA PRO A 9 12.51 35.36 29.22
C PRO A 9 11.02 35.10 28.92
N LEU A 10 10.70 33.83 28.57
CA LEU A 10 9.33 33.38 28.38
C LEU A 10 8.46 33.91 29.50
N ASP A 11 7.51 34.79 29.18
CA ASP A 11 6.58 35.36 30.15
C ASP A 11 5.53 34.29 30.48
N ILE A 12 5.91 33.40 31.38
CA ILE A 12 5.06 32.28 31.82
C ILE A 12 4.22 32.80 32.97
N SER A 13 3.00 33.24 32.64
CA SER A 13 2.01 33.56 33.68
C SER A 13 1.60 32.31 34.44
N PRO A 14 1.73 32.24 35.78
CA PRO A 14 1.28 31.11 36.58
C PRO A 14 -0.20 30.75 36.33
N ASP A 15 -1.05 31.75 36.11
CA ASP A 15 -2.47 31.55 35.85
C ASP A 15 -2.71 30.93 34.48
N ALA A 16 -1.98 31.35 33.44
CA ALA A 16 -2.03 30.75 32.11
C ALA A 16 -1.54 29.29 32.14
N LEU A 17 -0.51 29.00 32.94
CA LEU A 17 -0.01 27.61 33.09
C LEU A 17 -1.03 26.73 33.84
N ALA A 18 -1.71 27.26 34.85
CA ALA A 18 -2.76 26.54 35.57
C ALA A 18 -3.97 26.27 34.68
N GLU A 19 -4.41 27.21 33.85
CA GLU A 19 -5.47 27.02 32.88
C GLU A 19 -5.11 25.97 31.78
N GLU A 20 -3.87 25.98 31.30
CA GLU A 20 -3.36 25.02 30.34
C GLU A 20 -3.33 23.60 30.95
N ALA A 21 -2.85 23.47 32.21
CA ALA A 21 -2.82 22.20 32.93
C ALA A 21 -4.24 21.65 33.17
N MET A 22 -5.20 22.50 33.54
CA MET A 22 -6.60 22.09 33.71
C MET A 22 -7.22 21.65 32.37
N ARG A 23 -6.95 22.35 31.28
CA ARG A 23 -7.36 21.99 29.92
C ARG A 23 -6.81 20.64 29.52
N MET A 24 -5.51 20.41 29.72
CA MET A 24 -4.85 19.14 29.43
C MET A 24 -5.43 18.00 30.26
N GLN A 25 -5.66 18.20 31.55
CA GLN A 25 -6.26 17.20 32.42
C GLN A 25 -7.70 16.84 31.97
N SER A 26 -8.49 17.85 31.58
CA SER A 26 -9.84 17.61 31.04
C SER A 26 -9.82 16.82 29.72
N LYS A 27 -8.93 17.18 28.80
CA LYS A 27 -8.72 16.43 27.51
C LYS A 27 -8.28 14.99 27.76
N LEU A 28 -7.30 14.78 28.64
CA LEU A 28 -6.83 13.44 28.98
C LEU A 28 -7.95 12.58 29.57
N ARG A 29 -8.78 13.15 30.45
CA ARG A 29 -9.91 12.44 31.03
C ARG A 29 -10.95 12.07 29.97
N ALA A 30 -11.37 13.01 29.13
CA ALA A 30 -12.31 12.77 28.04
C ALA A 30 -11.76 11.72 27.04
N GLY A 31 -10.48 11.81 26.70
CA GLY A 31 -9.81 10.84 25.83
C GLY A 31 -9.75 9.44 26.42
N LEU A 32 -9.46 9.32 27.72
CA LEU A 32 -9.49 8.02 28.41
C LEU A 32 -10.91 7.42 28.49
N GLU A 33 -11.93 8.25 28.68
CA GLU A 33 -13.33 7.80 28.61
C GLU A 33 -13.67 7.30 27.19
N THR A 34 -13.32 8.07 26.15
CA THR A 34 -13.52 7.66 24.75
C THR A 34 -12.78 6.36 24.42
N LEU A 35 -11.51 6.23 24.83
CA LEU A 35 -10.70 5.02 24.61
C LEU A 35 -11.28 3.78 25.31
N ARG A 36 -12.00 3.95 26.43
CA ARG A 36 -12.70 2.85 27.10
C ARG A 36 -14.02 2.48 26.42
N GLU A 37 -14.67 3.45 25.75
CA GLU A 37 -15.93 3.25 25.04
C GLU A 37 -15.73 2.70 23.61
N VAL A 38 -14.54 2.88 23.05
CA VAL A 38 -14.17 2.34 21.72
C VAL A 38 -13.64 0.92 21.92
N ASP A 39 -14.56 -0.05 21.99
CA ASP A 39 -14.21 -1.46 22.22
C ASP A 39 -13.43 -2.08 21.04
N ASP A 40 -13.87 -1.85 19.82
CA ASP A 40 -13.20 -2.29 18.59
C ASP A 40 -13.52 -1.35 17.44
N VAL A 41 -12.55 -1.10 16.58
CA VAL A 41 -12.73 -0.32 15.36
C VAL A 41 -12.84 -1.26 14.19
N ASP A 42 -13.98 -1.24 13.51
CA ASP A 42 -14.21 -2.01 12.29
C ASP A 42 -13.48 -1.42 11.10
N PHE A 43 -13.08 -2.29 10.20
CA PHE A 43 -12.60 -1.93 8.87
C PHE A 43 -13.38 -2.67 7.80
N GLY A 44 -13.20 -2.22 6.54
CA GLY A 44 -13.89 -2.82 5.43
C GLY A 44 -15.33 -2.35 5.38
N ALA A 45 -15.52 -1.05 5.11
CA ALA A 45 -16.84 -0.42 5.05
C ALA A 45 -17.73 -0.94 3.93
N THR A 46 -17.18 -1.68 2.97
CA THR A 46 -17.88 -2.14 1.78
C THR A 46 -18.17 -3.64 1.85
N ASN A 47 -19.38 -4.03 1.55
CA ASN A 47 -19.75 -5.44 1.45
C ASN A 47 -18.91 -6.13 0.40
N ARG A 48 -18.43 -7.34 0.71
CA ARG A 48 -17.62 -8.15 -0.19
C ARG A 48 -18.05 -9.60 -0.17
N GLN A 49 -17.84 -10.28 -1.27
CA GLN A 49 -18.12 -11.69 -1.45
C GLN A 49 -16.85 -12.43 -1.84
N GLU A 50 -16.57 -13.55 -1.20
CA GLU A 50 -15.55 -14.49 -1.67
C GLU A 50 -16.02 -15.12 -2.98
N VAL A 51 -15.18 -15.03 -4.02
CA VAL A 51 -15.51 -15.56 -5.35
C VAL A 51 -14.53 -16.65 -5.82
N TRP A 52 -13.34 -16.68 -5.24
CA TRP A 52 -12.33 -17.70 -5.49
C TRP A 52 -11.37 -17.84 -4.32
N ARG A 53 -10.85 -19.05 -4.14
CA ARG A 53 -9.88 -19.38 -3.08
C ARG A 53 -8.88 -20.42 -3.55
N ASP A 54 -7.62 -20.24 -3.16
CA ASP A 54 -6.58 -21.26 -3.23
C ASP A 54 -5.76 -21.23 -1.94
N GLY A 55 -5.97 -22.21 -1.09
CA GLY A 55 -5.39 -22.25 0.26
C GLY A 55 -5.85 -21.08 1.13
N LYS A 56 -4.88 -20.28 1.58
CA LYS A 56 -5.11 -19.09 2.41
C LYS A 56 -5.47 -17.85 1.58
N VAL A 57 -5.16 -17.86 0.29
CA VAL A 57 -5.39 -16.74 -0.60
C VAL A 57 -6.84 -16.72 -1.06
N VAL A 58 -7.47 -15.56 -0.93
CA VAL A 58 -8.88 -15.35 -1.26
C VAL A 58 -9.02 -14.19 -2.22
N LEU A 59 -9.84 -14.37 -3.24
CA LEU A 59 -10.29 -13.28 -4.10
C LEU A 59 -11.66 -12.81 -3.64
N TYR A 60 -11.75 -11.57 -3.23
CA TYR A 60 -13.00 -10.91 -2.87
C TYR A 60 -13.50 -10.02 -3.98
N ARG A 61 -14.78 -10.13 -4.33
CA ARG A 61 -15.52 -9.14 -5.11
C ARG A 61 -16.19 -8.15 -4.17
N PHE A 62 -15.98 -6.86 -4.39
CA PHE A 62 -16.66 -5.82 -3.64
C PHE A 62 -17.99 -5.46 -4.29
N ILE A 63 -19.00 -5.25 -3.45
CA ILE A 63 -20.39 -5.03 -3.87
C ILE A 63 -20.76 -3.57 -3.67
N GLY A 64 -20.96 -2.85 -4.76
CA GLY A 64 -21.43 -1.47 -4.75
C GLY A 64 -22.94 -1.36 -4.60
N GLU A 65 -23.43 -0.14 -4.33
CA GLU A 65 -24.87 0.15 -4.28
C GLU A 65 -25.54 -0.03 -5.66
N LYS A 66 -24.78 0.12 -6.74
CA LYS A 66 -25.22 -0.07 -8.12
C LYS A 66 -24.40 -1.17 -8.78
N ALA A 67 -25.02 -1.82 -9.76
CA ALA A 67 -24.30 -2.77 -10.60
C ALA A 67 -23.16 -2.07 -11.35
N PRO A 68 -22.00 -2.76 -11.56
CA PRO A 68 -20.90 -2.21 -12.32
C PRO A 68 -21.32 -1.95 -13.78
N THR A 69 -20.83 -0.88 -14.36
CA THR A 69 -21.00 -0.54 -15.78
C THR A 69 -19.80 -0.99 -16.61
N SER A 70 -18.63 -1.12 -15.99
CA SER A 70 -17.44 -1.70 -16.61
C SER A 70 -17.67 -3.19 -16.90
N LYS A 71 -17.34 -3.62 -18.13
CA LYS A 71 -17.41 -5.02 -18.54
C LYS A 71 -16.13 -5.78 -18.18
N VAL A 72 -15.02 -5.08 -18.00
CA VAL A 72 -13.71 -5.65 -17.69
C VAL A 72 -13.45 -5.50 -16.20
N PRO A 73 -13.31 -6.61 -15.45
CA PRO A 73 -13.05 -6.54 -14.02
C PRO A 73 -11.73 -5.86 -13.70
N LEU A 74 -11.69 -5.13 -12.58
CA LEU A 74 -10.49 -4.50 -12.04
C LEU A 74 -9.97 -5.34 -10.87
N LEU A 75 -8.85 -6.03 -11.09
CA LEU A 75 -8.15 -6.81 -10.08
C LEU A 75 -7.16 -5.90 -9.33
N VAL A 76 -7.32 -5.77 -8.03
CA VAL A 76 -6.38 -5.08 -7.16
C VAL A 76 -5.43 -6.08 -6.51
N VAL A 77 -4.14 -5.88 -6.73
CA VAL A 77 -3.04 -6.65 -6.16
C VAL A 77 -2.33 -5.77 -5.13
N TYR A 78 -2.59 -6.03 -3.85
CA TYR A 78 -2.01 -5.30 -2.74
C TYR A 78 -0.65 -5.91 -2.33
N ALA A 79 0.12 -5.18 -1.50
CA ALA A 79 1.38 -5.68 -0.94
C ALA A 79 1.16 -6.86 0.00
N LEU A 80 2.22 -7.64 0.26
CA LEU A 80 2.25 -8.66 1.32
C LEU A 80 2.39 -8.01 2.71
N VAL A 81 2.91 -6.79 2.76
CA VAL A 81 3.06 -6.00 3.98
C VAL A 81 1.75 -5.34 4.34
N ASN A 82 1.31 -5.51 5.59
CA ASN A 82 0.01 -5.07 6.08
C ASN A 82 -1.17 -5.72 5.33
N ARG A 83 -2.38 -5.29 5.65
CA ARG A 83 -3.60 -5.90 5.12
C ARG A 83 -4.23 -5.03 4.04
N PRO A 84 -4.86 -5.65 3.02
CA PRO A 84 -5.45 -4.93 1.89
C PRO A 84 -6.65 -4.05 2.26
N TYR A 85 -7.23 -4.18 3.46
CA TYR A 85 -8.34 -3.33 3.86
C TYR A 85 -7.98 -1.84 4.03
N MET A 86 -6.69 -1.45 3.92
CA MET A 86 -6.29 -0.05 3.78
C MET A 86 -6.99 0.65 2.62
N ILE A 87 -7.24 -0.03 1.53
CA ILE A 87 -7.93 0.55 0.37
C ILE A 87 -9.45 0.67 0.56
N ASP A 88 -9.97 0.14 1.68
CA ASP A 88 -11.38 0.22 2.10
C ASP A 88 -11.47 0.41 3.63
N LEU A 89 -10.70 1.35 4.17
CA LEU A 89 -10.47 1.47 5.61
C LEU A 89 -11.76 1.81 6.37
N GLN A 90 -12.53 2.77 5.86
CA GLN A 90 -13.80 3.24 6.43
C GLN A 90 -14.64 3.96 5.37
N GLY A 91 -15.89 4.29 5.71
CA GLY A 91 -16.89 4.80 4.75
C GLY A 91 -16.46 6.04 3.96
N ASP A 92 -15.72 6.96 4.56
CA ASP A 92 -15.20 8.19 3.96
C ASP A 92 -13.71 8.10 3.55
N LYS A 93 -13.08 6.93 3.73
CA LYS A 93 -11.70 6.64 3.35
C LYS A 93 -11.62 5.28 2.67
N SER A 94 -12.15 5.21 1.44
CA SER A 94 -12.22 3.99 0.66
C SER A 94 -11.99 4.24 -0.84
N LEU A 95 -10.86 3.82 -1.34
CA LEU A 95 -10.58 3.77 -2.77
C LEU A 95 -11.57 2.84 -3.48
N VAL A 96 -11.89 1.70 -2.85
CA VAL A 96 -12.84 0.71 -3.38
C VAL A 96 -14.20 1.33 -3.62
N ARG A 97 -14.79 2.01 -2.63
CA ARG A 97 -16.10 2.70 -2.80
C ARG A 97 -16.05 3.77 -3.87
N GLY A 98 -14.94 4.50 -3.93
CA GLY A 98 -14.71 5.50 -4.96
C GLY A 98 -14.74 4.92 -6.39
N LEU A 99 -14.17 3.74 -6.60
CA LEU A 99 -14.17 3.01 -7.87
C LEU A 99 -15.54 2.41 -8.17
N LEU A 100 -16.17 1.75 -7.20
CA LEU A 100 -17.51 1.17 -7.34
C LEU A 100 -18.56 2.24 -7.68
N ALA A 101 -18.50 3.41 -7.05
CA ALA A 101 -19.41 4.54 -7.33
C ALA A 101 -19.31 5.06 -8.77
N ARG A 102 -18.16 4.79 -9.43
CA ARG A 102 -17.92 5.14 -10.86
C ARG A 102 -18.22 4.00 -11.82
N GLY A 103 -18.67 2.85 -11.29
CA GLY A 103 -19.10 1.72 -12.10
C GLY A 103 -18.02 0.69 -12.39
N GLU A 104 -16.86 0.73 -11.72
CA GLU A 104 -15.86 -0.32 -11.83
C GLU A 104 -16.31 -1.58 -11.09
N ASP A 105 -15.97 -2.77 -11.62
CA ASP A 105 -16.19 -4.07 -10.96
C ASP A 105 -14.90 -4.48 -10.23
N VAL A 106 -14.84 -4.23 -8.94
CA VAL A 106 -13.59 -4.27 -8.15
C VAL A 106 -13.42 -5.61 -7.44
N TYR A 107 -12.25 -6.21 -7.64
CA TYR A 107 -11.81 -7.44 -6.99
C TYR A 107 -10.47 -7.21 -6.29
N VAL A 108 -10.29 -7.81 -5.12
CA VAL A 108 -9.06 -7.67 -4.32
C VAL A 108 -8.56 -9.05 -3.90
N ILE A 109 -7.28 -9.31 -4.14
CA ILE A 109 -6.60 -10.47 -3.58
C ILE A 109 -6.26 -10.19 -2.12
N ASP A 110 -6.70 -11.06 -1.23
CA ASP A 110 -6.27 -11.15 0.16
C ASP A 110 -5.34 -12.35 0.31
N TRP A 111 -4.08 -12.11 0.64
CA TRP A 111 -3.04 -13.11 0.74
C TRP A 111 -3.17 -14.02 1.97
N GLY A 112 -4.01 -13.64 2.93
CA GLY A 112 -4.15 -14.32 4.22
C GLY A 112 -2.95 -14.06 5.14
N TYR A 113 -2.71 -15.02 6.04
CA TYR A 113 -1.61 -14.96 7.02
C TYR A 113 -0.74 -16.20 6.83
N PRO A 114 0.50 -16.05 6.34
CA PRO A 114 1.46 -17.14 6.28
C PRO A 114 1.74 -17.70 7.68
N ASP A 115 1.81 -19.01 7.80
CA ASP A 115 2.29 -19.70 8.99
C ASP A 115 3.65 -20.38 8.73
N ARG A 116 4.15 -21.16 9.69
CA ARG A 116 5.46 -21.83 9.58
C ARG A 116 5.57 -22.78 8.39
N SER A 117 4.45 -23.34 7.92
CA SER A 117 4.45 -24.25 6.78
C SER A 117 4.66 -23.52 5.45
N ASP A 118 4.34 -22.21 5.42
CA ASP A 118 4.43 -21.37 4.23
C ASP A 118 5.84 -20.79 3.97
N ARG A 119 6.82 -21.12 4.82
CA ARG A 119 8.19 -20.57 4.73
C ARG A 119 8.89 -20.79 3.38
N TYR A 120 8.46 -21.78 2.63
CA TYR A 120 9.03 -22.15 1.33
C TYR A 120 8.25 -21.60 0.14
N LEU A 121 7.18 -20.82 0.37
CA LEU A 121 6.48 -20.13 -0.69
C LEU A 121 7.42 -19.14 -1.38
N GLU A 122 7.43 -19.20 -2.71
CA GLU A 122 8.29 -18.40 -3.57
C GLU A 122 7.52 -17.25 -4.23
N LEU A 123 8.24 -16.33 -4.86
CA LEU A 123 7.60 -15.27 -5.66
C LEU A 123 6.73 -15.83 -6.78
N GLU A 124 7.08 -17.01 -7.32
CA GLU A 124 6.31 -17.69 -8.35
C GLU A 124 4.92 -18.08 -7.86
N ASP A 125 4.79 -18.54 -6.59
CA ASP A 125 3.49 -18.86 -6.00
C ASP A 125 2.57 -17.63 -5.97
N TYR A 126 3.08 -16.47 -5.55
CA TYR A 126 2.30 -15.24 -5.50
C TYR A 126 1.97 -14.70 -6.89
N ILE A 127 2.93 -14.71 -7.81
CA ILE A 127 2.81 -14.05 -9.10
C ILE A 127 2.12 -14.96 -10.13
N GLN A 128 2.63 -16.16 -10.36
CA GLN A 128 2.10 -17.03 -11.42
C GLN A 128 0.90 -17.84 -10.94
N ARG A 129 0.98 -18.45 -9.75
CA ARG A 129 -0.09 -19.30 -9.25
C ARG A 129 -1.29 -18.45 -8.80
N TRP A 130 -1.13 -17.50 -7.90
CA TRP A 130 -2.27 -16.84 -7.26
C TRP A 130 -2.77 -15.63 -8.04
N ILE A 131 -1.91 -14.72 -8.54
CA ILE A 131 -2.38 -13.67 -9.45
C ILE A 131 -2.91 -14.32 -10.73
N GLY A 132 -2.19 -15.30 -11.30
CA GLY A 132 -2.63 -16.02 -12.50
C GLY A 132 -3.96 -16.75 -12.30
N GLY A 133 -4.12 -17.45 -11.16
CA GLY A 133 -5.38 -18.13 -10.80
C GLY A 133 -6.56 -17.17 -10.65
N ALA A 134 -6.34 -16.01 -10.00
CA ALA A 134 -7.34 -14.97 -9.88
C ALA A 134 -7.73 -14.38 -11.25
N VAL A 135 -6.75 -14.06 -12.10
CA VAL A 135 -6.99 -13.55 -13.46
C VAL A 135 -7.76 -14.56 -14.29
N ASP A 136 -7.38 -15.84 -14.26
CA ASP A 136 -8.08 -16.90 -15.00
C ASP A 136 -9.50 -17.10 -14.49
N HIS A 137 -9.73 -17.00 -13.18
CA HIS A 137 -11.08 -17.00 -12.62
C HIS A 137 -11.91 -15.84 -13.14
N LEU A 138 -11.36 -14.62 -13.12
CA LEU A 138 -12.05 -13.41 -13.58
C LEU A 138 -12.34 -13.45 -15.08
N CYS A 139 -11.39 -13.90 -15.90
CA CYS A 139 -11.60 -14.06 -17.34
C CYS A 139 -12.77 -15.02 -17.64
N ARG A 140 -12.82 -16.15 -16.93
CA ARG A 140 -13.91 -17.13 -17.09
C ARG A 140 -15.26 -16.61 -16.62
N SER A 141 -15.31 -16.03 -15.42
CA SER A 141 -16.56 -15.58 -14.79
C SER A 141 -17.16 -14.35 -15.50
N SER A 142 -16.34 -13.43 -15.97
CA SER A 142 -16.76 -12.22 -16.69
C SER A 142 -16.83 -12.40 -18.21
N ARG A 143 -16.39 -13.57 -18.73
CA ARG A 143 -16.35 -13.87 -20.18
C ARG A 143 -15.53 -12.84 -20.96
N VAL A 144 -14.34 -12.52 -20.47
CA VAL A 144 -13.37 -11.63 -21.10
C VAL A 144 -12.03 -12.35 -21.27
N ASP A 145 -11.22 -11.91 -22.24
CA ASP A 145 -9.91 -12.52 -22.49
C ASP A 145 -8.82 -11.97 -21.56
N SER A 146 -9.03 -10.77 -21.03
CA SER A 146 -8.07 -10.05 -20.20
C SER A 146 -8.77 -9.16 -19.18
N VAL A 147 -8.05 -8.82 -18.12
CA VAL A 147 -8.54 -7.99 -16.98
C VAL A 147 -7.75 -6.69 -16.85
N ASN A 148 -8.34 -5.71 -16.18
CA ASN A 148 -7.58 -4.55 -15.68
C ASN A 148 -6.89 -4.93 -14.38
N VAL A 149 -5.64 -4.50 -14.20
CA VAL A 149 -4.87 -4.78 -12.98
C VAL A 149 -4.44 -3.46 -12.34
N LEU A 150 -4.71 -3.32 -11.05
CA LEU A 150 -4.18 -2.24 -10.19
C LEU A 150 -3.22 -2.85 -9.17
N GLY A 151 -1.93 -2.70 -9.41
CA GLY A 151 -0.89 -3.12 -8.48
C GLY A 151 -0.48 -2.00 -7.54
N ILE A 152 -0.44 -2.29 -6.23
CA ILE A 152 -0.19 -1.29 -5.19
C ILE A 152 1.08 -1.62 -4.43
N CYS A 153 2.04 -0.68 -4.37
CA CYS A 153 3.32 -0.82 -3.67
C CYS A 153 4.07 -2.09 -4.15
N GLN A 154 4.42 -3.01 -3.27
CA GLN A 154 5.02 -4.32 -3.62
C GLN A 154 4.11 -5.13 -4.57
N GLY A 155 2.78 -5.06 -4.37
CA GLY A 155 1.83 -5.69 -5.29
C GLY A 155 1.89 -5.12 -6.71
N GLY A 156 2.33 -3.86 -6.85
CA GLY A 156 2.65 -3.27 -8.15
C GLY A 156 3.87 -3.93 -8.82
N ALA A 157 4.92 -4.23 -8.06
CA ALA A 157 6.07 -4.99 -8.58
C ALA A 157 5.66 -6.41 -9.02
N PHE A 158 4.79 -7.08 -8.25
CA PHE A 158 4.24 -8.38 -8.63
C PHE A 158 3.39 -8.29 -9.89
N SER A 159 2.56 -7.25 -9.99
CA SER A 159 1.73 -6.99 -11.18
C SER A 159 2.56 -6.71 -12.43
N LEU A 160 3.69 -6.01 -12.28
CA LEU A 160 4.65 -5.80 -13.37
C LEU A 160 5.26 -7.11 -13.85
N CYS A 161 5.73 -7.96 -12.91
CA CYS A 161 6.23 -9.30 -13.25
C CYS A 161 5.17 -10.15 -13.95
N TYR A 162 3.96 -10.20 -13.39
CA TYR A 162 2.86 -10.96 -13.99
C TYR A 162 2.51 -10.45 -15.39
N SER A 163 2.41 -9.13 -15.57
CA SER A 163 2.05 -8.52 -16.85
C SER A 163 3.12 -8.75 -17.93
N ALA A 164 4.40 -8.72 -17.56
CA ALA A 164 5.49 -9.02 -18.46
C ALA A 164 5.48 -10.49 -18.92
N LEU A 165 5.19 -11.41 -18.00
CA LEU A 165 5.12 -12.85 -18.30
C LEU A 165 3.82 -13.26 -19.00
N ASN A 166 2.73 -12.51 -18.83
CA ASN A 166 1.39 -12.81 -19.33
C ASN A 166 0.74 -11.60 -20.03
N PRO A 167 1.36 -10.96 -21.03
CA PRO A 167 0.90 -9.67 -21.56
C PRO A 167 -0.51 -9.73 -22.18
N ARG A 168 -0.94 -10.89 -22.69
CA ARG A 168 -2.28 -11.08 -23.26
C ARG A 168 -3.41 -11.19 -22.23
N LYS A 169 -3.07 -11.41 -20.96
CA LYS A 169 -4.03 -11.55 -19.85
C LYS A 169 -4.34 -10.23 -19.14
N VAL A 170 -3.54 -9.21 -19.37
CA VAL A 170 -3.69 -7.88 -18.76
C VAL A 170 -4.10 -6.89 -19.86
N ARG A 171 -5.29 -6.32 -19.73
CA ARG A 171 -5.81 -5.34 -20.68
C ARG A 171 -5.21 -3.96 -20.45
N ASN A 172 -5.23 -3.51 -19.20
CA ASN A 172 -4.64 -2.25 -18.75
C ASN A 172 -3.93 -2.48 -17.41
N LEU A 173 -2.75 -1.92 -17.24
CA LEU A 173 -1.99 -2.00 -16.01
C LEU A 173 -1.94 -0.63 -15.31
N ILE A 174 -2.33 -0.59 -14.06
CA ILE A 174 -2.19 0.58 -13.20
C ILE A 174 -1.22 0.22 -12.09
N THR A 175 -0.18 1.01 -11.91
CA THR A 175 0.75 0.90 -10.78
C THR A 175 0.53 2.09 -9.85
N MET A 176 0.44 1.85 -8.54
CA MET A 176 0.27 2.90 -7.55
C MET A 176 1.31 2.78 -6.45
N VAL A 177 2.09 3.83 -6.25
CA VAL A 177 3.23 3.91 -5.29
C VAL A 177 4.13 2.68 -5.38
N THR A 178 4.44 2.25 -6.60
CA THR A 178 5.16 1.02 -6.90
C THR A 178 6.65 1.30 -7.04
N PRO A 179 7.53 0.57 -6.30
CA PRO A 179 8.97 0.69 -6.50
C PRO A 179 9.40 -0.04 -7.77
N VAL A 180 10.21 0.62 -8.58
CA VAL A 180 10.79 0.09 -9.82
C VAL A 180 12.32 0.22 -9.81
N ASP A 181 12.84 1.43 -9.59
CA ASP A 181 14.26 1.62 -9.28
C ASP A 181 14.44 1.60 -7.76
N PHE A 182 15.02 0.52 -7.27
CA PHE A 182 15.27 0.36 -5.84
C PHE A 182 16.57 1.06 -5.38
N HIS A 183 17.41 1.53 -6.28
CA HIS A 183 18.71 2.13 -5.97
C HIS A 183 18.74 3.66 -6.06
N THR A 184 17.58 4.32 -5.95
CA THR A 184 17.54 5.78 -5.82
C THR A 184 18.20 6.23 -4.51
N ASP A 185 18.86 7.39 -4.52
CA ASP A 185 19.66 7.89 -3.38
C ASP A 185 18.84 8.11 -2.11
N ASP A 186 17.54 8.39 -2.25
CA ASP A 186 16.60 8.63 -1.18
C ASP A 186 15.87 7.36 -0.68
N ASN A 187 16.17 6.18 -1.26
CA ASN A 187 15.59 4.91 -0.83
C ASN A 187 16.36 4.30 0.35
N MET A 188 15.98 4.68 1.56
CA MET A 188 16.64 4.23 2.79
C MET A 188 16.55 2.71 3.00
N LEU A 189 15.42 2.07 2.62
CA LEU A 189 15.28 0.61 2.74
C LEU A 189 16.31 -0.12 1.88
N ALA A 190 16.58 0.38 0.68
CA ALA A 190 17.60 -0.19 -0.18
C ALA A 190 19.00 -0.02 0.41
N HIS A 191 19.30 1.13 1.03
CA HIS A 191 20.58 1.31 1.71
C HIS A 191 20.79 0.31 2.85
N TRP A 192 19.76 0.04 3.65
CA TRP A 192 19.87 -0.94 4.74
C TRP A 192 20.00 -2.37 4.26
N THR A 193 19.29 -2.72 3.19
CA THR A 193 19.26 -4.11 2.69
C THR A 193 20.46 -4.50 1.85
N ARG A 194 21.21 -3.54 1.29
CA ARG A 194 22.42 -3.83 0.46
C ARG A 194 23.47 -4.65 1.21
N GLY A 195 23.66 -4.37 2.50
CA GLY A 195 24.64 -5.06 3.34
C GLY A 195 24.08 -6.23 4.15
N LEU A 196 22.77 -6.54 3.99
CA LEU A 196 22.13 -7.61 4.73
C LEU A 196 22.50 -8.96 4.12
N ASP A 197 23.02 -9.88 4.97
CA ASP A 197 23.08 -11.29 4.62
C ASP A 197 21.68 -11.88 4.70
N ILE A 198 20.97 -11.83 3.56
CA ILE A 198 19.58 -12.24 3.49
C ILE A 198 19.42 -13.74 3.69
N ASP A 199 20.44 -14.55 3.35
CA ASP A 199 20.41 -16.00 3.55
C ASP A 199 20.47 -16.32 5.03
N ALA A 200 21.47 -15.82 5.74
CA ALA A 200 21.60 -16.00 7.19
C ALA A 200 20.36 -15.46 7.92
N PHE A 201 19.79 -14.34 7.46
CA PHE A 201 18.60 -13.73 8.07
C PHE A 201 17.38 -14.65 7.96
N VAL A 202 17.05 -15.13 6.75
CA VAL A 202 15.89 -16.00 6.52
C VAL A 202 16.11 -17.40 7.09
N ASP A 203 17.33 -17.96 6.98
CA ASP A 203 17.63 -19.28 7.56
C ASP A 203 17.47 -19.30 9.07
N THR A 204 17.75 -18.18 9.74
CA THR A 204 17.59 -18.04 11.19
C THR A 204 16.12 -17.88 11.60
N LEU A 205 15.36 -17.05 10.89
CA LEU A 205 13.99 -16.70 11.28
C LEU A 205 12.93 -17.65 10.71
N GLY A 206 13.17 -18.28 9.59
CA GLY A 206 12.15 -18.96 8.79
C GLY A 206 11.27 -17.94 8.09
N ASN A 207 10.02 -17.78 8.52
CA ASN A 207 9.23 -16.60 8.14
C ASN A 207 9.78 -15.36 8.81
N VAL A 208 9.70 -14.21 8.11
CA VAL A 208 10.10 -12.93 8.69
C VAL A 208 8.93 -12.37 9.49
N PRO A 209 9.10 -12.21 10.84
CA PRO A 209 8.02 -11.74 11.68
C PRO A 209 7.53 -10.34 11.29
N ALA A 210 6.21 -10.14 11.34
CA ALA A 210 5.57 -8.84 11.09
C ALA A 210 6.16 -7.71 11.93
N ASP A 211 6.48 -7.99 13.21
CA ASP A 211 7.06 -7.01 14.12
C ASP A 211 8.44 -6.51 13.63
N VAL A 212 9.27 -7.38 13.07
CA VAL A 212 10.56 -6.97 12.48
C VAL A 212 10.34 -6.00 11.32
N MET A 213 9.36 -6.30 10.45
CA MET A 213 9.01 -5.42 9.33
C MET A 213 8.46 -4.09 9.82
N ASN A 214 7.56 -4.10 10.81
CA ASN A 214 7.00 -2.88 11.38
C ASN A 214 8.10 -2.00 12.01
N TRP A 215 9.03 -2.58 12.76
CA TRP A 215 10.18 -1.86 13.30
C TRP A 215 11.04 -1.23 12.21
N CYS A 216 11.31 -1.93 11.10
CA CYS A 216 12.03 -1.38 9.97
C CYS A 216 11.32 -0.15 9.39
N TYR A 217 10.00 -0.24 9.14
CA TYR A 217 9.24 0.90 8.59
C TYR A 217 9.15 2.08 9.56
N LEU A 218 8.91 1.85 10.84
CA LEU A 218 8.87 2.89 11.86
C LEU A 218 10.23 3.59 12.01
N SER A 219 11.33 2.85 11.82
CA SER A 219 12.70 3.36 11.91
C SER A 219 13.10 4.26 10.73
N LEU A 220 12.33 4.31 9.63
CA LEU A 220 12.59 5.24 8.52
C LEU A 220 12.43 6.70 8.92
N LYS A 221 11.48 7.02 9.79
CA LYS A 221 11.25 8.36 10.36
C LYS A 221 10.84 8.25 11.83
N PRO A 222 11.75 7.83 12.72
CA PRO A 222 11.41 7.42 14.08
C PRO A 222 10.76 8.55 14.87
N TRP A 223 11.29 9.78 14.78
CA TRP A 223 10.69 10.92 15.46
C TRP A 223 9.23 11.14 15.05
N ARG A 224 8.96 11.15 13.75
CA ARG A 224 7.61 11.41 13.22
C ARG A 224 6.65 10.25 13.49
N LEU A 225 7.10 9.01 13.28
CA LEU A 225 6.24 7.82 13.30
C LEU A 225 6.11 7.20 14.70
N MET A 226 7.07 7.44 15.60
CA MET A 226 7.08 6.85 16.94
C MET A 226 6.82 7.87 18.05
N VAL A 227 7.18 9.16 17.88
CA VAL A 227 7.03 10.18 18.92
C VAL A 227 5.97 11.20 18.55
N GLN A 228 6.14 11.93 17.47
CA GLN A 228 5.26 13.05 17.10
C GLN A 228 3.81 12.59 16.90
N LYS A 229 3.61 11.38 16.39
CA LYS A 229 2.29 10.78 16.21
C LYS A 229 1.51 10.65 17.53
N TYR A 230 2.17 10.17 18.59
CA TYR A 230 1.53 10.00 19.91
C TYR A 230 1.44 11.31 20.70
N VAL A 231 2.35 12.25 20.47
CA VAL A 231 2.19 13.62 20.99
C VAL A 231 0.96 14.27 20.36
N GLY A 232 0.80 14.13 19.04
CA GLY A 232 -0.38 14.65 18.33
C GLY A 232 -1.70 13.97 18.73
N LEU A 233 -1.67 12.75 19.28
CA LEU A 233 -2.88 12.11 19.83
C LEU A 233 -3.50 12.94 20.96
N VAL A 234 -2.67 13.59 21.78
CA VAL A 234 -3.14 14.44 22.90
C VAL A 234 -4.00 15.59 22.38
N ASP A 235 -3.68 16.12 21.19
CA ASP A 235 -4.41 17.24 20.59
C ASP A 235 -5.82 16.87 20.11
N ILE A 236 -6.07 15.59 19.86
CA ILE A 236 -7.34 15.07 19.33
C ILE A 236 -8.18 14.30 20.37
N LEU A 237 -7.78 14.28 21.63
CA LEU A 237 -8.44 13.50 22.68
C LEU A 237 -9.90 13.91 22.95
N ASP A 238 -10.30 15.10 22.55
CA ASP A 238 -11.67 15.61 22.63
C ASP A 238 -12.51 15.37 21.36
N ASP A 239 -11.93 14.81 20.32
CA ASP A 239 -12.59 14.46 19.05
C ASP A 239 -12.68 12.94 18.90
N ARG A 240 -13.86 12.36 19.22
CA ARG A 240 -14.13 10.92 19.11
C ARG A 240 -13.83 10.38 17.73
N LYS A 241 -14.22 11.10 16.66
CA LYS A 241 -13.98 10.63 15.28
C LYS A 241 -12.48 10.59 14.96
N ALA A 242 -11.74 11.60 15.38
CA ALA A 242 -10.28 11.65 15.19
C ALA A 242 -9.57 10.52 15.97
N ILE A 243 -10.05 10.19 17.17
CA ILE A 243 -9.55 9.03 17.94
C ILE A 243 -9.84 7.72 17.21
N GLU A 244 -11.08 7.51 16.75
CA GLU A 244 -11.42 6.30 16.00
C GLU A 244 -10.60 6.16 14.72
N ASP A 245 -10.38 7.25 13.99
CA ASP A 245 -9.53 7.28 12.80
C ASP A 245 -8.07 6.93 13.13
N PHE A 246 -7.56 7.45 14.25
CA PHE A 246 -6.24 7.11 14.76
C PHE A 246 -6.13 5.63 15.12
N LEU A 247 -7.10 5.09 15.87
CA LEU A 247 -7.10 3.68 16.29
C LEU A 247 -7.21 2.72 15.11
N ARG A 248 -8.03 3.05 14.08
CA ARG A 248 -8.09 2.24 12.84
C ARG A 248 -6.75 2.20 12.14
N MET A 249 -6.05 3.34 12.06
CA MET A 249 -4.73 3.40 11.46
C MET A 249 -3.71 2.58 12.26
N GLU A 250 -3.72 2.68 13.61
CA GLU A 250 -2.86 1.88 14.47
C GLU A 250 -3.14 0.38 14.31
N LYS A 251 -4.41 -0.02 14.33
CA LYS A 251 -4.81 -1.40 14.15
C LYS A 251 -4.32 -1.93 12.81
N TRP A 252 -4.45 -1.16 11.72
CA TRP A 252 -3.92 -1.55 10.42
C TRP A 252 -2.39 -1.69 10.41
N ILE A 253 -1.66 -0.76 11.02
CA ILE A 253 -0.18 -0.81 11.09
C ILE A 253 0.28 -2.10 11.79
N PHE A 254 -0.39 -2.48 12.88
CA PHE A 254 -0.01 -3.64 13.68
C PHE A 254 -0.69 -4.96 13.25
N ASP A 255 -1.67 -4.90 12.36
CA ASP A 255 -2.24 -6.10 11.71
C ASP A 255 -1.44 -6.43 10.43
N SER A 256 -0.17 -6.77 10.61
CA SER A 256 0.72 -7.18 9.53
C SER A 256 0.89 -8.69 9.55
N PRO A 257 0.78 -9.37 8.40
CA PRO A 257 1.15 -10.78 8.31
C PRO A 257 2.67 -10.95 8.36
N ASP A 258 3.11 -12.09 8.89
CA ASP A 258 4.50 -12.54 8.68
C ASP A 258 4.77 -12.66 7.17
N GLN A 259 6.04 -12.50 6.76
CA GLN A 259 6.42 -12.73 5.38
C GLN A 259 6.94 -14.16 5.21
N ALA A 260 6.46 -14.88 4.21
CA ALA A 260 7.01 -16.18 3.84
C ALA A 260 8.52 -16.05 3.56
N GLY A 261 9.32 -16.90 4.21
CA GLY A 261 10.78 -16.72 4.25
C GLY A 261 11.42 -16.68 2.87
N GLU A 262 11.09 -17.65 2.00
CA GLU A 262 11.69 -17.73 0.68
C GLU A 262 11.22 -16.59 -0.25
N THR A 263 9.95 -16.22 -0.19
CA THR A 263 9.42 -15.04 -0.91
C THR A 263 10.16 -13.76 -0.49
N PHE A 264 10.37 -13.57 0.82
CA PHE A 264 11.10 -12.41 1.34
C PHE A 264 12.56 -12.41 0.86
N ARG A 265 13.25 -13.57 0.94
CA ARG A 265 14.62 -13.76 0.45
C ARG A 265 14.73 -13.38 -1.03
N GLN A 266 13.87 -13.93 -1.85
CA GLN A 266 13.87 -13.67 -3.29
C GLN A 266 13.56 -12.21 -3.59
N PHE A 267 12.58 -11.61 -2.89
CA PHE A 267 12.21 -10.21 -3.09
C PHE A 267 13.36 -9.26 -2.72
N VAL A 268 13.97 -9.43 -1.55
CA VAL A 268 15.10 -8.59 -1.12
C VAL A 268 16.29 -8.76 -2.08
N ARG A 269 16.64 -10.00 -2.42
CA ARG A 269 17.77 -10.28 -3.30
C ARG A 269 17.58 -9.71 -4.71
N GLN A 270 16.46 -9.98 -5.32
CA GLN A 270 16.25 -9.60 -6.71
C GLN A 270 15.95 -8.11 -6.89
N PHE A 271 15.13 -7.53 -6.01
CA PHE A 271 14.71 -6.14 -6.16
C PHE A 271 15.60 -5.17 -5.39
N TYR A 272 15.77 -5.34 -4.08
CA TYR A 272 16.54 -4.40 -3.28
C TYR A 272 18.07 -4.51 -3.50
N GLN A 273 18.63 -5.73 -3.56
CA GLN A 273 20.06 -5.90 -3.67
C GLN A 273 20.55 -5.81 -5.11
N ARG A 274 19.84 -6.43 -6.07
CA ARG A 274 20.24 -6.47 -7.48
C ARG A 274 19.62 -5.37 -8.34
N ASN A 275 18.64 -4.62 -7.82
CA ASN A 275 17.86 -3.64 -8.59
C ASN A 275 17.33 -4.23 -9.91
N GLY A 276 16.70 -5.41 -9.79
CA GLY A 276 16.49 -6.33 -10.89
C GLY A 276 15.69 -5.79 -12.06
N PHE A 277 14.72 -4.90 -11.84
CA PHE A 277 13.97 -4.29 -12.94
C PHE A 277 14.84 -3.39 -13.81
N VAL A 278 15.66 -2.53 -13.20
CA VAL A 278 16.56 -1.62 -13.93
C VAL A 278 17.68 -2.39 -14.63
N ASN A 279 18.17 -3.45 -13.99
CA ASN A 279 19.26 -4.28 -14.53
C ASN A 279 18.77 -5.45 -15.40
N ASP A 280 17.45 -5.53 -15.65
CA ASP A 280 16.83 -6.58 -16.48
C ASP A 280 17.22 -8.01 -16.06
N CYS A 281 17.22 -8.27 -14.74
CA CYS A 281 17.69 -9.54 -14.17
C CYS A 281 16.73 -10.16 -13.15
N VAL A 282 15.43 -9.80 -13.19
CA VAL A 282 14.41 -10.44 -12.35
C VAL A 282 14.07 -11.81 -12.95
N GLU A 283 13.98 -12.82 -12.07
CA GLU A 283 13.56 -14.17 -12.41
C GLU A 283 12.42 -14.62 -11.50
N ILE A 284 11.34 -15.15 -12.09
CA ILE A 284 10.19 -15.72 -11.38
C ILE A 284 10.06 -17.19 -11.81
N GLY A 285 10.36 -18.09 -10.88
CA GLY A 285 10.57 -19.49 -11.23
C GLY A 285 11.72 -19.63 -12.24
N GLU A 286 11.47 -20.28 -13.36
CA GLU A 286 12.44 -20.46 -14.47
C GLU A 286 12.35 -19.35 -15.53
N HIS A 287 11.50 -18.32 -15.33
CA HIS A 287 11.20 -17.31 -16.34
C HIS A 287 11.87 -15.96 -16.01
N LYS A 288 12.59 -15.42 -16.99
CA LYS A 288 13.07 -14.02 -16.90
C LYS A 288 11.92 -13.05 -17.15
N VAL A 289 11.93 -11.99 -16.35
CA VAL A 289 10.96 -10.89 -16.45
C VAL A 289 11.62 -9.73 -17.17
N HIS A 290 11.16 -9.44 -18.38
CA HIS A 290 11.58 -8.27 -19.15
C HIS A 290 10.46 -7.23 -19.12
N LEU A 291 10.68 -6.07 -18.51
CA LEU A 291 9.64 -5.03 -18.46
C LEU A 291 9.30 -4.48 -19.86
N SER A 292 10.16 -4.66 -20.86
CA SER A 292 9.86 -4.37 -22.27
C SER A 292 8.69 -5.19 -22.83
N GLU A 293 8.35 -6.32 -22.21
CA GLU A 293 7.16 -7.12 -22.53
C GLU A 293 5.85 -6.56 -21.93
N VAL A 294 5.92 -5.55 -21.07
CA VAL A 294 4.74 -4.80 -20.62
C VAL A 294 4.31 -3.86 -21.75
N THR A 295 3.51 -4.40 -22.67
CA THR A 295 3.10 -3.74 -23.93
C THR A 295 1.66 -3.19 -23.89
N MET A 296 0.89 -3.55 -22.84
CA MET A 296 -0.44 -2.99 -22.61
C MET A 296 -0.36 -1.54 -22.09
N PRO A 297 -1.45 -0.74 -22.20
CA PRO A 297 -1.49 0.60 -21.62
C PRO A 297 -1.13 0.61 -20.13
N VAL A 298 -0.31 1.59 -19.70
CA VAL A 298 0.17 1.74 -18.33
C VAL A 298 -0.21 3.11 -17.76
N LEU A 299 -0.81 3.12 -16.57
CA LEU A 299 -0.97 4.31 -15.72
C LEU A 299 -0.10 4.14 -14.48
N ASN A 300 0.90 5.00 -14.30
CA ASN A 300 1.72 5.04 -13.11
C ASN A 300 1.29 6.17 -12.17
N ILE A 301 0.83 5.82 -10.98
CA ILE A 301 0.39 6.76 -9.94
C ILE A 301 1.43 6.78 -8.83
N TYR A 302 2.00 7.95 -8.52
CA TYR A 302 2.99 8.09 -7.45
C TYR A 302 2.69 9.28 -6.54
N ALA A 303 3.16 9.22 -5.30
CA ALA A 303 2.98 10.27 -4.30
C ALA A 303 4.25 11.12 -4.18
N GLU A 304 4.12 12.45 -4.31
CA GLU A 304 5.26 13.39 -4.37
C GLU A 304 6.11 13.44 -3.09
N GLN A 305 5.50 13.11 -1.95
CA GLN A 305 6.13 13.15 -0.62
C GLN A 305 6.29 11.73 -0.03
N ASP A 306 6.33 10.74 -0.90
CA ASP A 306 6.53 9.35 -0.51
C ASP A 306 7.97 9.12 -0.06
N HIS A 307 8.14 8.59 1.15
CA HIS A 307 9.44 8.24 1.72
C HIS A 307 9.68 6.73 1.80
N LEU A 308 8.65 5.92 1.52
CA LEU A 308 8.77 4.47 1.39
C LEU A 308 9.13 4.08 -0.03
N VAL A 309 8.45 4.69 -0.99
CA VAL A 309 8.71 4.55 -2.41
C VAL A 309 8.94 5.96 -2.98
N PRO A 310 10.18 6.45 -2.98
CA PRO A 310 10.47 7.77 -3.51
C PRO A 310 9.94 7.95 -4.93
N PRO A 311 9.48 9.16 -5.31
CA PRO A 311 8.92 9.39 -6.65
C PRO A 311 9.86 8.97 -7.78
N ALA A 312 11.17 9.14 -7.60
CA ALA A 312 12.19 8.70 -8.58
C ALA A 312 12.15 7.19 -8.81
N ALA A 313 11.97 6.42 -7.72
CA ALA A 313 11.87 4.96 -7.78
C ALA A 313 10.68 4.49 -8.63
N SER A 314 9.53 5.15 -8.52
CA SER A 314 8.34 4.82 -9.30
C SER A 314 8.41 5.32 -10.75
N LYS A 315 8.93 6.53 -10.98
CA LYS A 315 9.05 7.14 -12.31
C LYS A 315 9.98 6.40 -13.27
N ALA A 316 10.94 5.64 -12.75
CA ALA A 316 11.84 4.81 -13.56
C ALA A 316 11.08 3.85 -14.49
N LEU A 317 9.82 3.51 -14.17
CA LEU A 317 8.99 2.62 -14.97
C LEU A 317 8.86 3.08 -16.44
N LYS A 318 8.75 4.38 -16.68
CA LYS A 318 8.56 4.96 -18.02
C LYS A 318 9.62 4.53 -19.03
N GLY A 319 10.87 4.39 -18.58
CA GLY A 319 11.98 4.02 -19.46
C GLY A 319 12.20 2.52 -19.66
N LEU A 320 11.40 1.69 -18.98
CA LEU A 320 11.60 0.23 -18.93
C LEU A 320 10.48 -0.56 -19.61
N VAL A 321 9.27 -0.03 -19.63
CA VAL A 321 8.12 -0.72 -20.26
C VAL A 321 8.13 -0.57 -21.78
N GLY A 322 7.58 -1.58 -22.47
CA GLY A 322 7.53 -1.62 -23.94
C GLY A 322 6.28 -0.95 -24.55
N THR A 323 5.42 -0.36 -23.73
CA THR A 323 4.21 0.29 -24.22
C THR A 323 4.45 1.75 -24.64
N ASP A 324 3.82 2.17 -25.74
CA ASP A 324 3.76 3.58 -26.15
C ASP A 324 2.62 4.35 -25.43
N ASP A 325 1.63 3.63 -24.87
CA ASP A 325 0.49 4.22 -24.13
C ASP A 325 0.81 4.26 -22.63
N TYR A 326 1.69 5.16 -22.26
CA TYR A 326 2.12 5.39 -20.88
C TYR A 326 1.62 6.73 -20.35
N SER A 327 0.96 6.70 -19.19
CA SER A 327 0.44 7.87 -18.49
C SER A 327 0.96 7.94 -17.06
N GLU A 328 1.11 9.14 -16.53
CA GLU A 328 1.50 9.38 -15.14
C GLU A 328 0.45 10.23 -14.41
N LEU A 329 0.23 9.92 -13.14
CA LEU A 329 -0.51 10.75 -12.20
C LEU A 329 0.35 11.02 -10.97
N SER A 330 0.70 12.27 -10.73
CA SER A 330 1.31 12.67 -9.46
C SER A 330 0.25 13.02 -8.43
N PHE A 331 0.44 12.56 -7.19
CA PHE A 331 -0.42 12.88 -6.06
C PHE A 331 0.38 13.65 -5.00
N ARG A 332 -0.11 14.85 -4.62
CA ARG A 332 0.53 15.65 -3.58
C ARG A 332 0.21 15.08 -2.20
N GLY A 333 1.06 14.21 -1.71
CA GLY A 333 0.94 13.53 -0.41
C GLY A 333 2.02 12.48 -0.25
N GLY A 334 1.97 11.73 0.86
CA GLY A 334 2.86 10.61 1.14
C GLY A 334 2.22 9.26 0.83
N HIS A 335 2.97 8.18 1.09
CA HIS A 335 2.60 6.80 0.80
C HIS A 335 1.20 6.40 1.30
N ILE A 336 0.89 6.72 2.54
CA ILE A 336 -0.41 6.40 3.14
C ILE A 336 -1.46 7.47 2.78
N GLY A 337 -1.05 8.73 2.59
CA GLY A 337 -1.96 9.83 2.25
C GLY A 337 -2.73 9.62 0.94
N ILE A 338 -2.17 8.83 0.01
CA ILE A 338 -2.82 8.48 -1.27
C ILE A 338 -4.05 7.57 -1.10
N TYR A 339 -4.19 6.92 0.07
CA TYR A 339 -5.35 6.07 0.39
C TYR A 339 -6.37 6.80 1.27
N VAL A 340 -5.91 7.61 2.23
CA VAL A 340 -6.77 8.06 3.35
C VAL A 340 -7.07 9.55 3.37
N SER A 341 -6.36 10.38 2.58
CA SER A 341 -6.65 11.82 2.56
C SER A 341 -7.93 12.13 1.79
N SER A 342 -8.67 13.15 2.23
CA SER A 342 -9.91 13.57 1.56
C SER A 342 -9.71 13.90 0.08
N ARG A 343 -8.53 14.45 -0.29
CA ARG A 343 -8.18 14.69 -1.70
C ARG A 343 -8.04 13.39 -2.47
N ALA A 344 -7.40 12.38 -1.90
CA ALA A 344 -7.18 11.09 -2.55
C ALA A 344 -8.50 10.38 -2.86
N GLN A 345 -9.50 10.49 -1.97
CA GLN A 345 -10.82 9.86 -2.15
C GLN A 345 -11.56 10.36 -3.39
N VAL A 346 -11.24 11.54 -3.87
CA VAL A 346 -11.82 12.10 -5.10
C VAL A 346 -10.87 11.92 -6.28
N GLN A 347 -9.62 12.34 -6.14
CA GLN A 347 -8.68 12.43 -7.26
C GLN A 347 -8.29 11.05 -7.81
N VAL A 348 -7.94 10.10 -6.95
CA VAL A 348 -7.39 8.82 -7.40
C VAL A 348 -8.43 7.95 -8.10
N PRO A 349 -9.61 7.65 -7.51
CA PRO A 349 -10.59 6.82 -8.19
C PRO A 349 -11.18 7.51 -9.45
N THR A 350 -11.26 8.85 -9.48
CA THR A 350 -11.67 9.58 -10.69
C THR A 350 -10.67 9.39 -11.81
N ALA A 351 -9.39 9.61 -11.53
CA ALA A 351 -8.34 9.48 -12.54
C ALA A 351 -8.22 8.05 -13.09
N ILE A 352 -8.32 7.04 -12.21
CA ILE A 352 -8.33 5.63 -12.62
C ILE A 352 -9.52 5.36 -13.56
N HIS A 353 -10.73 5.74 -13.14
CA HIS A 353 -11.93 5.52 -13.94
C HIS A 353 -11.86 6.22 -15.31
N GLU A 354 -11.53 7.50 -15.34
CA GLU A 354 -11.43 8.28 -16.58
C GLU A 354 -10.36 7.73 -17.53
N TRP A 355 -9.26 7.21 -16.96
CA TRP A 355 -8.20 6.60 -17.74
C TRP A 355 -8.63 5.25 -18.33
N LEU A 356 -9.31 4.40 -17.54
CA LEU A 356 -9.87 3.12 -17.99
C LEU A 356 -10.98 3.31 -19.01
N ALA A 357 -11.90 4.27 -18.81
CA ALA A 357 -13.02 4.55 -19.72
C ALA A 357 -12.57 4.90 -21.15
N LYS A 358 -11.38 5.48 -21.30
CA LYS A 358 -10.79 5.76 -22.62
C LYS A 358 -10.22 4.51 -23.32
N ARG A 359 -10.14 3.36 -22.62
CA ARG A 359 -9.51 2.10 -23.06
C ARG A 359 -10.43 0.89 -22.89
N ALA A 360 -11.73 1.14 -22.68
CA ALA A 360 -12.77 0.13 -22.45
C ALA A 360 -13.04 -0.74 -23.70
#